data_dca69f9a6e95d09eb9d357e4792805a3
#
_entry.id   dca69f9a6e95d09eb9d357e4792805a3
#
_cell.length_a   1.000
_cell.length_b   1.000
_cell.length_c   1.000
_cell.angle_alpha   90.00
_cell.angle_beta   90.00
_cell.angle_gamma   90.00
#
_symmetry.space_group_name_H-M   'P 1'
#
loop_
_entity.id
_entity.type
_entity.pdbx_description
1 polymer ?
#
loop_
_entity_poly.entity_id
_entity_poly.type
_entity_poly.pdbx_seq_one_letter_code
_entity_poly.pdbx_strand_id
1 'polypeptide(L)'
;MRPTPATGVADFSLLMQRITLLVPFPPGGSTTHTAEVLADALRHDFGIVVTFDYQTGDYGLNAMRSLVRAPDETVLMVGNIITASMTPVMQRERMEFDFIRDVVPISKLADFPSILMTSLSAPVDDVAGLLQLCERRDRVLRYGSDFLGTFVDVDAIEVARRAGLTAALHEAGSANGVLAALMAGNIDMALLNVATAVANKGKYKPLAVSGPRRLAGFPGLPTMAEAGFDGVGVVQWQGLFASRRLRPDSVQALHAAIARAMRSQTARAALEAIDAEAVTSVSPAAFALQIQAEMARWESMKAQILALPRV
;
A
#
# COMPACT_ATOMS: atom_id res chain seq x y z
N MET A 1 38.93 4.70 -23.00
CA MET A 1 37.61 4.60 -23.62
C MET A 1 36.59 4.93 -22.55
N ARG A 2 35.90 6.06 -22.61
CA ARG A 2 34.81 6.39 -21.69
C ARG A 2 33.57 5.62 -22.15
N PRO A 3 32.81 4.97 -21.26
CA PRO A 3 31.56 4.32 -21.67
C PRO A 3 30.57 5.37 -22.16
N THR A 4 30.01 5.14 -23.32
CA THR A 4 28.92 5.93 -23.91
C THR A 4 27.69 5.87 -22.97
N PRO A 5 27.11 6.98 -22.52
CA PRO A 5 25.90 6.92 -21.70
C PRO A 5 24.75 6.34 -22.52
N ALA A 6 23.98 5.45 -21.91
CA ALA A 6 22.74 4.91 -22.49
C ALA A 6 21.80 6.06 -22.84
N THR A 7 21.50 6.21 -24.11
CA THR A 7 20.86 7.37 -24.75
C THR A 7 19.43 7.68 -24.28
N GLY A 8 18.82 6.91 -23.38
CA GLY A 8 17.45 7.16 -22.90
C GLY A 8 17.34 7.88 -21.55
N VAL A 9 18.40 7.86 -20.72
CA VAL A 9 18.36 8.40 -19.35
C VAL A 9 18.87 9.85 -19.29
N ALA A 10 19.78 10.23 -20.21
CA ALA A 10 20.28 11.62 -20.33
C ALA A 10 19.20 12.59 -20.84
N ASP A 11 18.25 12.12 -21.66
CA ASP A 11 17.15 12.94 -22.18
C ASP A 11 16.09 13.26 -21.12
N PHE A 12 15.89 12.42 -20.11
CA PHE A 12 14.83 12.59 -19.09
C PHE A 12 15.10 13.82 -18.20
N SER A 13 16.34 14.04 -17.74
CA SER A 13 16.70 15.18 -16.91
C SER A 13 16.59 16.52 -17.64
N LEU A 14 16.70 16.51 -18.97
CA LEU A 14 16.50 17.70 -19.80
C LEU A 14 15.00 18.02 -20.02
N LEU A 15 14.15 16.98 -19.98
CA LEU A 15 12.71 17.10 -20.20
C LEU A 15 11.94 17.48 -18.92
N MET A 16 12.43 17.06 -17.73
CA MET A 16 11.76 17.27 -16.44
C MET A 16 12.71 17.82 -15.38
N GLN A 17 12.93 19.12 -15.37
CA GLN A 17 13.71 19.78 -14.30
C GLN A 17 12.94 19.91 -12.98
N ARG A 18 11.62 19.92 -13.05
CA ARG A 18 10.72 20.05 -11.89
C ARG A 18 9.56 19.06 -12.01
N ILE A 19 9.17 18.47 -10.89
CA ILE A 19 8.02 17.59 -10.78
C ILE A 19 7.16 18.07 -9.63
N THR A 20 5.85 18.14 -9.84
CA THR A 20 4.86 18.25 -8.77
C THR A 20 4.36 16.84 -8.45
N LEU A 21 4.55 16.41 -7.21
CA LEU A 21 4.16 15.10 -6.76
C LEU A 21 2.90 15.20 -5.89
N LEU A 22 1.77 14.80 -6.46
CA LEU A 22 0.50 14.69 -5.74
C LEU A 22 0.60 13.55 -4.73
N VAL A 23 0.19 13.82 -3.49
CA VAL A 23 0.16 12.84 -2.40
C VAL A 23 -1.26 12.81 -1.82
N PRO A 24 -2.00 11.69 -1.93
CA PRO A 24 -3.41 11.60 -1.53
C PRO A 24 -3.63 11.44 -0.01
N PHE A 25 -2.57 11.45 0.78
CA PHE A 25 -2.58 11.25 2.23
C PHE A 25 -1.87 12.38 2.95
N PRO A 26 -2.21 12.62 4.24
CA PRO A 26 -1.48 13.60 5.04
C PRO A 26 -0.01 13.20 5.26
N PRO A 27 0.87 14.17 5.56
CA PRO A 27 2.27 13.90 5.91
C PRO A 27 2.43 12.89 7.04
N GLY A 28 3.53 12.12 7.00
CA GLY A 28 3.94 11.18 8.05
C GLY A 28 3.50 9.72 7.85
N GLY A 29 2.73 9.41 6.78
CA GLY A 29 2.37 8.03 6.44
C GLY A 29 3.36 7.37 5.46
N SER A 30 3.18 6.07 5.21
CA SER A 30 4.03 5.29 4.30
C SER A 30 4.09 5.85 2.87
N THR A 31 2.97 6.38 2.35
CA THR A 31 2.91 6.99 1.02
C THR A 31 3.74 8.26 0.95
N THR A 32 3.66 9.13 1.98
CA THR A 32 4.48 10.33 2.06
C THR A 32 5.96 10.00 2.16
N HIS A 33 6.31 9.05 3.03
CA HIS A 33 7.69 8.63 3.19
C HIS A 33 8.28 8.07 1.88
N THR A 34 7.52 7.24 1.15
CA THR A 34 7.95 6.75 -0.18
C THR A 34 8.11 7.90 -1.17
N ALA A 35 7.23 8.91 -1.13
CA ALA A 35 7.34 10.08 -1.98
C ALA A 35 8.59 10.92 -1.67
N GLU A 36 8.94 11.07 -0.39
CA GLU A 36 10.16 11.75 0.07
C GLU A 36 11.43 11.01 -0.37
N VAL A 37 11.47 9.68 -0.19
CA VAL A 37 12.60 8.84 -0.65
C VAL A 37 12.78 8.96 -2.17
N LEU A 38 11.67 8.92 -2.93
CA LEU A 38 11.71 9.12 -4.38
C LEU A 38 12.24 10.50 -4.75
N ALA A 39 11.75 11.56 -4.09
CA ALA A 39 12.16 12.94 -4.34
C ALA A 39 13.66 13.15 -4.08
N ASP A 40 14.17 12.59 -2.98
CA ASP A 40 15.60 12.65 -2.64
C ASP A 40 16.45 11.92 -3.66
N ALA A 41 16.03 10.72 -4.09
CA ALA A 41 16.72 9.96 -5.11
C ALA A 41 16.73 10.67 -6.48
N LEU A 42 15.61 11.27 -6.89
CA LEU A 42 15.51 12.03 -8.14
C LEU A 42 16.37 13.29 -8.11
N ARG A 43 16.42 13.98 -6.98
CA ARG A 43 17.28 15.16 -6.80
C ARG A 43 18.75 14.77 -6.87
N HIS A 44 19.14 13.68 -6.17
CA HIS A 44 20.52 13.23 -6.12
C HIS A 44 21.02 12.71 -7.47
N ASP A 45 20.24 11.87 -8.15
CA ASP A 45 20.69 11.15 -9.36
C ASP A 45 20.51 11.98 -10.65
N PHE A 46 19.54 12.89 -10.66
CA PHE A 46 19.13 13.62 -11.88
C PHE A 46 19.03 15.14 -11.71
N GLY A 47 19.24 15.69 -10.50
CA GLY A 47 19.09 17.13 -10.24
C GLY A 47 17.64 17.63 -10.32
N ILE A 48 16.65 16.75 -10.30
CA ILE A 48 15.23 17.09 -10.42
C ILE A 48 14.72 17.67 -9.11
N VAL A 49 14.05 18.83 -9.19
CA VAL A 49 13.38 19.45 -8.04
C VAL A 49 11.97 18.90 -7.93
N VAL A 50 11.64 18.29 -6.78
CA VAL A 50 10.29 17.77 -6.50
C VAL A 50 9.60 18.68 -5.49
N THR A 51 8.37 19.08 -5.80
CA THR A 51 7.46 19.79 -4.90
C THR A 51 6.30 18.87 -4.56
N PHE A 52 5.87 18.85 -3.28
CA PHE A 52 4.74 18.03 -2.84
C PHE A 52 3.46 18.85 -2.83
N ASP A 53 2.38 18.26 -3.34
CA ASP A 53 1.02 18.77 -3.23
C ASP A 53 0.15 17.71 -2.53
N TYR A 54 -0.20 17.98 -1.28
CA TYR A 54 -0.98 17.07 -0.43
C TYR A 54 -2.47 17.29 -0.66
N GLN A 55 -3.07 16.44 -1.49
CA GLN A 55 -4.50 16.48 -1.82
C GLN A 55 -5.24 15.33 -1.14
N THR A 56 -5.48 15.49 0.14
CA THR A 56 -6.07 14.46 1.02
C THR A 56 -7.58 14.35 0.87
N GLY A 57 -8.14 13.26 1.41
CA GLY A 57 -9.58 13.03 1.53
C GLY A 57 -10.19 12.33 0.33
N ASP A 58 -11.48 12.06 0.45
CA ASP A 58 -12.32 11.42 -0.55
C ASP A 58 -11.71 10.10 -1.10
N TYR A 59 -11.15 9.25 -0.20
CA TYR A 59 -10.52 7.97 -0.58
C TYR A 59 -9.37 8.11 -1.60
N GLY A 60 -8.72 9.30 -1.67
CA GLY A 60 -7.68 9.61 -2.65
C GLY A 60 -8.22 10.14 -3.99
N LEU A 61 -9.53 10.27 -4.16
CA LEU A 61 -10.15 10.77 -5.40
C LEU A 61 -9.74 12.23 -5.70
N ASN A 62 -9.49 13.06 -4.68
CA ASN A 62 -9.05 14.44 -4.89
C ASN A 62 -7.73 14.50 -5.68
N ALA A 63 -6.71 13.76 -5.25
CA ALA A 63 -5.43 13.68 -5.95
C ALA A 63 -5.57 13.05 -7.35
N MET A 64 -6.38 11.99 -7.48
CA MET A 64 -6.62 11.36 -8.78
C MET A 64 -7.30 12.31 -9.78
N ARG A 65 -8.32 13.08 -9.36
CA ARG A 65 -8.97 14.10 -10.20
C ARG A 65 -7.96 15.14 -10.68
N SER A 66 -7.09 15.60 -9.78
CA SER A 66 -6.04 16.56 -10.13
C SER A 66 -5.03 15.96 -11.10
N LEU A 67 -4.61 14.70 -10.91
CA LEU A 67 -3.73 14.00 -11.84
C LEU A 67 -4.34 13.90 -13.25
N VAL A 68 -5.61 13.45 -13.35
CA VAL A 68 -6.29 13.28 -14.66
C VAL A 68 -6.47 14.61 -15.37
N ARG A 69 -6.69 15.70 -14.62
CA ARG A 69 -6.86 17.06 -15.15
C ARG A 69 -5.54 17.82 -15.37
N ALA A 70 -4.42 17.23 -14.93
CA ALA A 70 -3.11 17.90 -14.99
C ALA A 70 -2.83 18.44 -16.40
N PRO A 71 -2.36 19.69 -16.50
CA PRO A 71 -2.18 20.37 -17.81
C PRO A 71 -0.93 19.89 -18.54
N ASP A 72 0.05 19.34 -17.81
CA ASP A 72 1.37 19.01 -18.36
C ASP A 72 1.93 17.70 -17.80
N GLU A 73 3.07 17.29 -18.33
CA GLU A 73 3.75 16.03 -18.02
C GLU A 73 4.51 16.06 -16.69
N THR A 74 4.59 17.21 -16.01
CA THR A 74 5.38 17.37 -14.77
C THR A 74 4.63 17.04 -13.51
N VAL A 75 3.31 16.82 -13.60
CA VAL A 75 2.46 16.42 -12.48
C VAL A 75 2.35 14.91 -12.43
N LEU A 76 2.83 14.32 -11.35
CA LEU A 76 2.78 12.88 -11.06
C LEU A 76 2.08 12.66 -9.73
N MET A 77 1.68 11.41 -9.44
CA MET A 77 1.07 11.05 -8.16
C MET A 77 1.76 9.82 -7.58
N VAL A 78 2.11 9.88 -6.30
CA VAL A 78 2.40 8.67 -5.52
C VAL A 78 1.09 8.20 -4.92
N GLY A 79 0.67 7.00 -5.32
CA GLY A 79 -0.51 6.33 -4.78
C GLY A 79 -0.16 4.97 -4.19
N ASN A 80 -1.14 4.28 -3.68
CA ASN A 80 -0.98 2.96 -3.09
C ASN A 80 -2.10 2.01 -3.55
N ILE A 81 -2.08 0.78 -3.04
CA ILE A 81 -3.08 -0.25 -3.35
C ILE A 81 -4.52 0.25 -3.12
N ILE A 82 -4.77 1.07 -2.09
CA ILE A 82 -6.10 1.61 -1.82
C ILE A 82 -6.49 2.58 -2.95
N THR A 83 -5.68 3.59 -3.22
CA THR A 83 -6.00 4.63 -4.21
C THR A 83 -6.08 4.10 -5.63
N ALA A 84 -5.24 3.12 -6.01
CA ALA A 84 -5.08 2.73 -7.39
C ALA A 84 -5.78 1.41 -7.77
N SER A 85 -6.17 0.57 -6.79
CA SER A 85 -6.88 -0.66 -7.11
C SER A 85 -8.21 -0.82 -6.36
N MET A 86 -8.31 -0.39 -5.09
CA MET A 86 -9.54 -0.55 -4.32
C MET A 86 -10.53 0.59 -4.52
N THR A 87 -10.10 1.84 -4.41
CA THR A 87 -10.97 3.02 -4.63
C THR A 87 -11.67 2.98 -5.99
N PRO A 88 -10.99 2.65 -7.12
CA PRO A 88 -11.67 2.53 -8.42
C PRO A 88 -12.76 1.47 -8.48
N VAL A 89 -12.73 0.47 -7.61
CA VAL A 89 -13.76 -0.56 -7.49
C VAL A 89 -14.84 -0.15 -6.51
N MET A 90 -14.45 0.25 -5.29
CA MET A 90 -15.38 0.50 -4.20
C MET A 90 -16.12 1.83 -4.33
N GLN A 91 -15.49 2.85 -4.93
CA GLN A 91 -16.03 4.19 -5.08
C GLN A 91 -16.35 4.56 -6.54
N ARG A 92 -16.53 3.55 -7.41
CA ARG A 92 -16.71 3.74 -8.86
C ARG A 92 -17.79 4.77 -9.22
N GLU A 93 -18.90 4.77 -8.49
CA GLU A 93 -20.03 5.68 -8.73
C GLU A 93 -19.71 7.15 -8.41
N ARG A 94 -18.63 7.41 -7.64
CA ARG A 94 -18.16 8.76 -7.28
C ARG A 94 -17.07 9.27 -8.22
N MET A 95 -16.62 8.43 -9.18
CA MET A 95 -15.56 8.78 -10.12
C MET A 95 -16.15 9.40 -11.39
N GLU A 96 -15.62 10.57 -11.77
CA GLU A 96 -15.93 11.27 -13.01
C GLU A 96 -14.99 10.87 -14.16
N PHE A 97 -14.09 9.90 -13.92
CA PHE A 97 -13.07 9.41 -14.85
C PHE A 97 -12.93 7.89 -14.72
N ASP A 98 -12.34 7.26 -15.73
CA ASP A 98 -12.01 5.83 -15.69
C ASP A 98 -10.53 5.66 -15.36
N PHE A 99 -10.23 5.00 -14.22
CA PHE A 99 -8.85 4.86 -13.76
C PHE A 99 -7.97 4.12 -14.78
N ILE A 100 -8.47 3.02 -15.37
CA ILE A 100 -7.70 2.21 -16.33
C ILE A 100 -7.42 2.98 -17.62
N ARG A 101 -8.38 3.81 -18.06
CA ARG A 101 -8.26 4.60 -19.28
C ARG A 101 -7.45 5.87 -19.09
N ASP A 102 -7.63 6.57 -17.97
CA ASP A 102 -7.20 7.97 -17.81
C ASP A 102 -5.91 8.11 -16.99
N VAL A 103 -5.47 7.04 -16.29
CA VAL A 103 -4.25 7.02 -15.46
C VAL A 103 -3.26 6.00 -16.02
N VAL A 104 -1.99 6.39 -16.05
CA VAL A 104 -0.88 5.53 -16.47
C VAL A 104 -0.05 5.12 -15.25
N PRO A 105 -0.05 3.85 -14.85
CA PRO A 105 0.90 3.34 -13.87
C PRO A 105 2.32 3.38 -14.45
N ILE A 106 3.25 4.02 -13.73
CA ILE A 106 4.65 4.13 -14.16
C ILE A 106 5.48 2.99 -13.58
N SER A 107 5.49 2.86 -12.26
CA SER A 107 6.21 1.79 -11.56
C SER A 107 5.71 1.64 -10.15
N LYS A 108 5.75 0.45 -9.62
CA LYS A 108 5.79 0.22 -8.18
C LYS A 108 7.08 0.85 -7.62
N LEU A 109 7.05 1.33 -6.38
CA LEU A 109 8.16 2.01 -5.71
C LEU A 109 8.63 1.25 -4.49
N ALA A 110 7.68 0.77 -3.68
CA ALA A 110 7.96 0.08 -2.44
C ALA A 110 6.85 -0.90 -2.06
N ASP A 111 7.22 -1.94 -1.33
CA ASP A 111 6.33 -2.86 -0.64
C ASP A 111 6.40 -2.63 0.86
N PHE A 112 5.23 -2.61 1.49
CA PHE A 112 5.03 -2.47 2.93
C PHE A 112 4.27 -3.69 3.45
N PRO A 113 4.95 -4.69 3.99
CA PRO A 113 4.29 -5.79 4.69
C PRO A 113 3.45 -5.28 5.86
N SER A 114 2.40 -6.03 6.20
CA SER A 114 1.58 -5.77 7.37
C SER A 114 1.84 -6.82 8.43
N ILE A 115 1.69 -6.44 9.70
CA ILE A 115 1.75 -7.36 10.83
C ILE A 115 0.33 -7.61 11.31
N LEU A 116 -0.09 -8.87 11.29
CA LEU A 116 -1.27 -9.34 11.99
C LEU A 116 -0.95 -9.38 13.47
N MET A 117 -1.76 -8.71 14.26
CA MET A 117 -1.55 -8.54 15.69
C MET A 117 -2.82 -8.69 16.51
N THR A 118 -2.66 -9.00 17.79
CA THR A 118 -3.73 -9.04 18.77
C THR A 118 -3.38 -8.24 20.03
N SER A 119 -4.33 -8.09 20.94
CA SER A 119 -4.09 -7.41 22.24
C SER A 119 -3.04 -8.14 23.07
N LEU A 120 -2.23 -7.42 23.83
CA LEU A 120 -1.29 -8.00 24.81
C LEU A 120 -1.98 -8.89 25.83
N SER A 121 -3.23 -8.57 26.20
CA SER A 121 -4.03 -9.32 27.16
C SER A 121 -4.67 -10.59 26.59
N ALA A 122 -4.66 -10.79 25.27
CA ALA A 122 -5.21 -11.98 24.64
C ALA A 122 -4.38 -13.22 25.05
N PRO A 123 -5.03 -14.29 25.55
CA PRO A 123 -4.34 -15.50 26.02
C PRO A 123 -3.95 -16.42 24.86
N VAL A 124 -3.31 -15.87 23.83
CA VAL A 124 -2.93 -16.55 22.58
C VAL A 124 -1.54 -16.09 22.14
N ASP A 125 -0.79 -16.97 21.47
CA ASP A 125 0.57 -16.67 21.03
C ASP A 125 0.77 -16.85 19.52
N ASP A 126 -0.25 -17.33 18.81
CA ASP A 126 -0.23 -17.53 17.36
C ASP A 126 -1.62 -17.30 16.75
N VAL A 127 -1.69 -17.35 15.42
CA VAL A 127 -2.93 -17.16 14.66
C VAL A 127 -3.95 -18.25 14.98
N ALA A 128 -3.50 -19.49 15.10
CA ALA A 128 -4.39 -20.62 15.40
C ALA A 128 -5.07 -20.46 16.77
N GLY A 129 -4.31 -20.07 17.79
CA GLY A 129 -4.84 -19.79 19.13
C GLY A 129 -5.87 -18.66 19.15
N LEU A 130 -5.62 -17.58 18.37
CA LEU A 130 -6.57 -16.48 18.21
C LEU A 130 -7.90 -16.98 17.62
N LEU A 131 -7.83 -17.75 16.55
CA LEU A 131 -9.04 -18.25 15.88
C LEU A 131 -9.82 -19.25 16.75
N GLN A 132 -9.13 -20.12 17.49
CA GLN A 132 -9.77 -21.00 18.47
C GLN A 132 -10.44 -20.24 19.62
N LEU A 133 -9.85 -19.11 20.06
CA LEU A 133 -10.46 -18.25 21.05
C LEU A 133 -11.78 -17.66 20.53
N CYS A 134 -11.78 -17.14 19.30
CA CYS A 134 -12.99 -16.63 18.65
C CYS A 134 -14.05 -17.71 18.44
N GLU A 135 -13.64 -18.92 18.02
CA GLU A 135 -14.53 -20.06 17.84
C GLU A 135 -15.26 -20.45 19.13
N ARG A 136 -14.53 -20.51 20.24
CA ARG A 136 -15.11 -20.89 21.57
C ARG A 136 -16.02 -19.81 22.14
N ARG A 137 -15.84 -18.53 21.76
CA ARG A 137 -16.63 -17.41 22.28
C ARG A 137 -17.99 -17.30 21.59
N ASP A 138 -18.01 -16.85 20.34
CA ASP A 138 -19.23 -16.54 19.58
C ASP A 138 -19.10 -16.77 18.08
N ARG A 139 -17.99 -17.34 17.63
CA ARG A 139 -17.63 -17.60 16.23
C ARG A 139 -17.53 -16.32 15.38
N VAL A 140 -17.22 -15.19 16.01
CA VAL A 140 -17.00 -13.91 15.35
C VAL A 140 -15.55 -13.50 15.51
N LEU A 141 -14.89 -13.15 14.40
CA LEU A 141 -13.56 -12.54 14.34
C LEU A 141 -13.74 -11.04 14.15
N ARG A 142 -13.57 -10.27 15.21
CA ARG A 142 -13.64 -8.79 15.17
C ARG A 142 -12.31 -8.23 14.74
N TYR A 143 -12.32 -7.41 13.72
CA TYR A 143 -11.10 -6.77 13.23
C TYR A 143 -11.29 -5.27 13.05
N GLY A 144 -10.19 -4.51 13.10
CA GLY A 144 -10.20 -3.07 12.90
C GLY A 144 -9.69 -2.69 11.50
N SER A 145 -10.35 -1.70 10.90
CA SER A 145 -9.90 -1.02 9.68
C SER A 145 -10.14 0.48 9.79
N ASP A 146 -9.41 1.27 9.02
CA ASP A 146 -9.59 2.72 8.96
C ASP A 146 -11.01 3.06 8.46
N PHE A 147 -11.46 2.36 7.43
CA PHE A 147 -12.79 2.45 6.84
C PHE A 147 -13.12 1.15 6.06
N LEU A 148 -14.38 0.97 5.71
CA LEU A 148 -14.81 -0.15 4.86
C LEU A 148 -14.26 -0.02 3.44
N GLY A 149 -13.88 -1.14 2.85
CA GLY A 149 -13.40 -1.23 1.46
C GLY A 149 -11.89 -1.11 1.36
N THR A 150 -11.17 -1.65 2.36
CA THR A 150 -9.71 -1.78 2.34
C THR A 150 -9.28 -3.23 2.13
N PHE A 151 -8.01 -3.44 1.81
CA PHE A 151 -7.42 -4.79 1.71
C PHE A 151 -7.50 -5.56 3.05
N VAL A 152 -7.59 -4.86 4.19
CA VAL A 152 -7.76 -5.47 5.52
C VAL A 152 -9.07 -6.24 5.60
N ASP A 153 -10.14 -5.73 4.98
CA ASP A 153 -11.44 -6.42 4.95
C ASP A 153 -11.33 -7.75 4.20
N VAL A 154 -10.61 -7.75 3.08
CA VAL A 154 -10.36 -8.95 2.28
C VAL A 154 -9.60 -10.00 3.07
N ASP A 155 -8.52 -9.61 3.73
CA ASP A 155 -7.71 -10.52 4.53
C ASP A 155 -8.50 -11.05 5.75
N ALA A 156 -9.26 -10.19 6.41
CA ALA A 156 -10.09 -10.59 7.56
C ALA A 156 -11.22 -11.56 7.15
N ILE A 157 -11.90 -11.28 6.02
CA ILE A 157 -12.91 -12.20 5.45
C ILE A 157 -12.28 -13.55 5.17
N GLU A 158 -11.12 -13.59 4.53
CA GLU A 158 -10.48 -14.83 4.13
C GLU A 158 -9.95 -15.63 5.33
N VAL A 159 -9.37 -14.96 6.34
CA VAL A 159 -8.96 -15.59 7.60
C VAL A 159 -10.17 -16.19 8.31
N ALA A 160 -11.24 -15.42 8.48
CA ALA A 160 -12.46 -15.88 9.14
C ALA A 160 -13.10 -17.05 8.39
N ARG A 161 -13.23 -16.96 7.06
CA ARG A 161 -13.79 -18.02 6.21
C ARG A 161 -13.07 -19.34 6.37
N ARG A 162 -11.73 -19.35 6.36
CA ARG A 162 -10.92 -20.57 6.52
C ARG A 162 -11.06 -21.19 7.92
N ALA A 163 -11.31 -20.35 8.91
CA ALA A 163 -11.55 -20.81 10.29
C ALA A 163 -13.03 -21.14 10.57
N GLY A 164 -13.94 -21.02 9.61
CA GLY A 164 -15.37 -21.19 9.81
C GLY A 164 -16.00 -20.15 10.74
N LEU A 165 -15.44 -18.94 10.78
CA LEU A 165 -15.88 -17.79 11.57
C LEU A 165 -16.58 -16.75 10.69
N THR A 166 -17.27 -15.82 11.32
CA THR A 166 -17.79 -14.61 10.67
C THR A 166 -16.85 -13.43 10.96
N ALA A 167 -16.37 -12.74 9.92
CA ALA A 167 -15.64 -11.50 10.11
C ALA A 167 -16.59 -10.34 10.46
N ALA A 168 -16.22 -9.48 11.42
CA ALA A 168 -16.99 -8.29 11.78
C ALA A 168 -16.07 -7.09 11.89
N LEU A 169 -16.43 -6.00 11.20
CA LEU A 169 -15.63 -4.80 11.06
C LEU A 169 -15.92 -3.80 12.18
N HIS A 170 -14.84 -3.29 12.78
CA HIS A 170 -14.80 -2.07 13.58
C HIS A 170 -14.13 -0.96 12.79
N GLU A 171 -14.90 0.04 12.36
CA GLU A 171 -14.35 1.22 11.67
C GLU A 171 -13.74 2.18 12.68
N ALA A 172 -12.42 2.34 12.64
CA ALA A 172 -11.66 3.10 13.63
C ALA A 172 -11.16 4.46 13.11
N GLY A 173 -11.39 4.77 11.85
CA GLY A 173 -11.05 6.06 11.22
C GLY A 173 -9.55 6.31 10.97
N SER A 174 -8.67 5.51 11.56
CA SER A 174 -7.22 5.62 11.37
C SER A 174 -6.49 4.41 11.96
N ALA A 175 -5.24 4.18 11.54
CA ALA A 175 -4.37 3.13 12.10
C ALA A 175 -4.18 3.27 13.63
N ASN A 176 -4.09 4.50 14.14
CA ASN A 176 -4.03 4.74 15.59
C ASN A 176 -5.35 4.39 16.30
N GLY A 177 -6.49 4.65 15.66
CA GLY A 177 -7.81 4.23 16.14
C GLY A 177 -7.93 2.71 16.20
N VAL A 178 -7.47 2.01 15.16
CA VAL A 178 -7.40 0.54 15.12
C VAL A 178 -6.56 0.00 16.28
N LEU A 179 -5.37 0.57 16.51
CA LEU A 179 -4.51 0.16 17.61
C LEU A 179 -5.16 0.42 18.98
N ALA A 180 -5.83 1.56 19.15
CA ALA A 180 -6.56 1.87 20.38
C ALA A 180 -7.72 0.87 20.64
N ALA A 181 -8.49 0.51 19.60
CA ALA A 181 -9.55 -0.49 19.69
C ALA A 181 -8.99 -1.88 20.06
N LEU A 182 -7.84 -2.25 19.50
CA LEU A 182 -7.14 -3.50 19.82
C LEU A 182 -6.71 -3.54 21.31
N MET A 183 -6.09 -2.46 21.78
CA MET A 183 -5.63 -2.35 23.17
C MET A 183 -6.79 -2.35 24.17
N ALA A 184 -7.93 -1.77 23.79
CA ALA A 184 -9.15 -1.78 24.61
C ALA A 184 -9.89 -3.14 24.60
N GLY A 185 -9.49 -4.09 23.73
CA GLY A 185 -10.16 -5.39 23.57
C GLY A 185 -11.48 -5.31 22.81
N ASN A 186 -11.75 -4.23 22.09
CA ASN A 186 -12.94 -4.07 21.25
C ASN A 186 -12.86 -4.90 19.97
N ILE A 187 -11.66 -5.22 19.53
CA ILE A 187 -11.36 -6.07 18.38
C ILE A 187 -10.39 -7.18 18.76
N ASP A 188 -10.44 -8.29 18.02
CA ASP A 188 -9.62 -9.48 18.25
C ASP A 188 -8.29 -9.39 17.49
N MET A 189 -8.31 -8.79 16.31
CA MET A 189 -7.13 -8.64 15.47
C MET A 189 -7.06 -7.28 14.75
N ALA A 190 -5.85 -6.89 14.42
CA ALA A 190 -5.55 -5.80 13.50
C ALA A 190 -4.48 -6.24 12.50
N LEU A 191 -4.55 -5.66 11.30
CA LEU A 191 -3.50 -5.74 10.27
C LEU A 191 -3.00 -4.31 10.03
N LEU A 192 -1.83 -3.99 10.58
CA LEU A 192 -1.21 -2.68 10.42
C LEU A 192 0.11 -2.80 9.64
N ASN A 193 0.42 -1.79 8.82
CA ASN A 193 1.69 -1.80 8.11
C ASN A 193 2.87 -1.83 9.08
N VAL A 194 3.98 -2.37 8.61
CA VAL A 194 5.17 -2.61 9.45
C VAL A 194 5.70 -1.34 10.10
N ALA A 195 5.68 -0.19 9.42
CA ALA A 195 6.14 1.07 9.99
C ALA A 195 5.31 1.48 11.22
N THR A 196 3.97 1.38 11.13
CA THR A 196 3.07 1.62 12.26
C THR A 196 3.29 0.60 13.38
N ALA A 197 3.51 -0.67 13.03
CA ALA A 197 3.77 -1.74 13.98
C ALA A 197 5.08 -1.49 14.76
N VAL A 198 6.17 -1.15 14.06
CA VAL A 198 7.47 -0.84 14.68
C VAL A 198 7.38 0.36 15.62
N ALA A 199 6.72 1.44 15.20
CA ALA A 199 6.53 2.64 16.02
C ALA A 199 5.73 2.38 17.31
N ASN A 200 4.96 1.30 17.36
CA ASN A 200 4.12 0.92 18.50
C ASN A 200 4.53 -0.41 19.15
N LYS A 201 5.77 -0.86 18.94
CA LYS A 201 6.29 -2.10 19.51
C LYS A 201 6.10 -2.13 21.04
N GLY A 202 5.61 -3.26 21.54
CA GLY A 202 5.31 -3.43 22.97
C GLY A 202 3.89 -3.05 23.40
N LYS A 203 3.05 -2.51 22.49
CA LYS A 203 1.64 -2.20 22.75
C LYS A 203 0.67 -3.28 22.27
N TYR A 204 1.15 -4.26 21.53
CA TYR A 204 0.38 -5.35 20.94
C TYR A 204 1.22 -6.64 20.90
N LYS A 205 0.56 -7.77 20.66
CA LYS A 205 1.20 -9.08 20.43
C LYS A 205 1.19 -9.36 18.92
N PRO A 206 2.37 -9.43 18.24
CA PRO A 206 2.43 -9.79 16.83
C PRO A 206 2.22 -11.30 16.66
N LEU A 207 1.45 -11.71 15.66
CA LEU A 207 1.13 -13.12 15.40
C LEU A 207 1.66 -13.63 14.06
N ALA A 208 1.65 -12.82 13.01
CA ALA A 208 2.17 -13.17 11.69
C ALA A 208 2.47 -11.92 10.87
N VAL A 209 3.26 -12.07 9.80
CA VAL A 209 3.54 -11.00 8.82
C VAL A 209 2.96 -11.35 7.46
N SER A 210 2.39 -10.36 6.76
CA SER A 210 2.01 -10.51 5.36
C SER A 210 3.25 -10.55 4.46
N GLY A 211 3.11 -11.17 3.28
CA GLY A 211 4.19 -11.25 2.32
C GLY A 211 4.96 -12.58 2.32
N PRO A 212 5.89 -12.75 1.38
CA PRO A 212 6.49 -14.04 1.08
C PRO A 212 7.62 -14.45 2.03
N ARG A 213 8.09 -13.55 2.91
CA ARG A 213 9.23 -13.80 3.80
C ARG A 213 9.06 -13.10 5.14
N ARG A 214 9.76 -13.60 6.16
CA ARG A 214 9.83 -12.98 7.48
C ARG A 214 10.56 -11.64 7.41
N LEU A 215 10.24 -10.75 8.34
CA LEU A 215 10.87 -9.44 8.45
C LEU A 215 12.16 -9.51 9.28
N ALA A 216 13.17 -8.73 8.89
CA ALA A 216 14.44 -8.64 9.62
C ALA A 216 14.22 -8.08 11.05
N GLY A 217 13.32 -7.12 11.23
CA GLY A 217 12.96 -6.56 12.54
C GLY A 217 12.13 -7.51 13.43
N PHE A 218 11.60 -8.63 12.85
CA PHE A 218 10.77 -9.64 13.52
C PHE A 218 11.15 -11.06 13.10
N PRO A 219 12.40 -11.52 13.30
CA PRO A 219 12.88 -12.78 12.73
C PRO A 219 12.15 -14.03 13.27
N GLY A 220 11.60 -13.95 14.48
CA GLY A 220 10.81 -15.02 15.08
C GLY A 220 9.35 -15.06 14.62
N LEU A 221 8.87 -14.03 13.92
CA LEU A 221 7.47 -13.94 13.51
C LEU A 221 7.26 -14.72 12.21
N PRO A 222 6.30 -15.69 12.15
CA PRO A 222 6.03 -16.43 10.93
C PRO A 222 5.35 -15.54 9.87
N THR A 223 5.45 -15.92 8.60
CA THR A 223 4.58 -15.38 7.55
C THR A 223 3.17 -15.94 7.70
N MET A 224 2.18 -15.28 7.08
CA MET A 224 0.81 -15.83 7.01
C MET A 224 0.78 -17.22 6.37
N ALA A 225 1.59 -17.47 5.35
CA ALA A 225 1.73 -18.79 4.73
C ALA A 225 2.29 -19.83 5.70
N GLU A 226 3.37 -19.52 6.45
CA GLU A 226 3.92 -20.40 7.50
C GLU A 226 2.93 -20.66 8.63
N ALA A 227 2.02 -19.71 8.90
CA ALA A 227 0.93 -19.87 9.87
C ALA A 227 -0.30 -20.64 9.31
N GLY A 228 -0.22 -21.18 8.08
CA GLY A 228 -1.28 -21.97 7.45
C GLY A 228 -2.27 -21.15 6.60
N PHE A 229 -2.00 -19.87 6.37
CA PHE A 229 -2.85 -18.95 5.60
C PHE A 229 -2.17 -18.52 4.30
N ASP A 230 -1.77 -19.49 3.46
CA ASP A 230 -1.18 -19.21 2.17
C ASP A 230 -2.13 -18.40 1.27
N GLY A 231 -1.60 -17.38 0.58
CA GLY A 231 -2.37 -16.44 -0.24
C GLY A 231 -3.21 -15.42 0.53
N VAL A 232 -3.11 -15.38 1.87
CA VAL A 232 -3.66 -14.33 2.74
C VAL A 232 -2.54 -13.41 3.20
N GLY A 233 -2.86 -12.17 3.45
CA GLY A 233 -1.89 -11.16 3.86
C GLY A 233 -1.45 -10.33 2.66
N VAL A 234 -2.31 -9.40 2.26
CA VAL A 234 -2.00 -8.45 1.17
C VAL A 234 -0.81 -7.57 1.56
N VAL A 235 0.22 -7.55 0.73
CA VAL A 235 1.34 -6.61 0.88
C VAL A 235 0.90 -5.27 0.32
N GLN A 236 0.90 -4.25 1.16
CA GLN A 236 0.65 -2.88 0.70
C GLN A 236 1.81 -2.46 -0.20
N TRP A 237 1.49 -1.88 -1.33
CA TRP A 237 2.50 -1.30 -2.21
C TRP A 237 2.25 0.19 -2.42
N GLN A 238 3.32 0.91 -2.72
CA GLN A 238 3.30 2.30 -3.19
C GLN A 238 3.76 2.31 -4.64
N GLY A 239 3.15 3.17 -5.45
CA GLY A 239 3.47 3.28 -6.87
C GLY A 239 3.39 4.71 -7.39
N LEU A 240 4.04 4.96 -8.51
CA LEU A 240 4.02 6.22 -9.23
C LEU A 240 3.07 6.15 -10.42
N PHE A 241 2.29 7.20 -10.58
CA PHE A 241 1.25 7.35 -11.60
C PHE A 241 1.37 8.66 -12.33
N ALA A 242 0.96 8.66 -13.61
CA ALA A 242 0.87 9.83 -14.45
C ALA A 242 -0.51 9.93 -15.11
N SER A 243 -0.84 11.11 -15.65
CA SER A 243 -2.00 11.27 -16.51
C SER A 243 -1.77 10.54 -17.84
N ARG A 244 -2.85 10.02 -18.46
CA ARG A 244 -2.83 9.43 -19.81
C ARG A 244 -2.33 10.41 -20.89
N ARG A 245 -2.26 11.70 -20.58
CA ARG A 245 -1.71 12.73 -21.48
C ARG A 245 -0.19 12.64 -21.60
N LEU A 246 0.51 11.94 -20.70
CA LEU A 246 1.95 11.70 -20.80
C LEU A 246 2.25 10.89 -22.07
N ARG A 247 3.22 11.36 -22.86
CA ARG A 247 3.61 10.68 -24.10
C ARG A 247 4.22 9.30 -23.82
N PRO A 248 3.98 8.28 -24.67
CA PRO A 248 4.50 6.94 -24.45
C PRO A 248 6.03 6.87 -24.23
N ASP A 249 6.80 7.68 -24.97
CA ASP A 249 8.26 7.74 -24.83
C ASP A 249 8.65 8.32 -23.45
N SER A 250 7.92 9.33 -22.99
CA SER A 250 8.10 9.91 -21.63
C SER A 250 7.76 8.90 -20.54
N VAL A 251 6.76 8.02 -20.73
CA VAL A 251 6.43 6.92 -19.80
C VAL A 251 7.61 5.97 -19.63
N GLN A 252 8.24 5.53 -20.74
CA GLN A 252 9.38 4.62 -20.69
C GLN A 252 10.62 5.27 -20.06
N ALA A 253 10.92 6.52 -20.44
CA ALA A 253 12.03 7.27 -19.87
C ALA A 253 11.86 7.47 -18.36
N LEU A 254 10.65 7.86 -17.93
CA LEU A 254 10.29 8.04 -16.52
C LEU A 254 10.43 6.72 -15.75
N HIS A 255 9.89 5.62 -16.28
CA HIS A 255 10.04 4.29 -15.67
C HIS A 255 11.52 3.92 -15.46
N ALA A 256 12.36 4.10 -16.47
CA ALA A 256 13.78 3.81 -16.39
C ALA A 256 14.51 4.66 -15.33
N ALA A 257 14.19 5.95 -15.27
CA ALA A 257 14.74 6.87 -14.27
C ALA A 257 14.32 6.48 -12.85
N ILE A 258 13.03 6.21 -12.64
CA ILE A 258 12.48 5.76 -11.35
C ILE A 258 13.10 4.43 -10.91
N ALA A 259 13.18 3.45 -11.81
CA ALA A 259 13.77 2.16 -11.52
C ALA A 259 15.26 2.28 -11.14
N ARG A 260 15.99 3.23 -11.71
CA ARG A 260 17.37 3.55 -11.32
C ARG A 260 17.41 4.21 -9.94
N ALA A 261 16.61 5.25 -9.72
CA ALA A 261 16.57 6.00 -8.48
C ALA A 261 16.24 5.10 -7.27
N MET A 262 15.20 4.27 -7.38
CA MET A 262 14.76 3.37 -6.30
C MET A 262 15.70 2.19 -6.04
N ARG A 263 16.58 1.86 -6.99
CA ARG A 263 17.66 0.86 -6.78
C ARG A 263 18.92 1.44 -6.14
N SER A 264 19.00 2.75 -5.92
CA SER A 264 20.14 3.37 -5.23
C SER A 264 20.27 2.82 -3.79
N GLN A 265 21.48 2.77 -3.28
CA GLN A 265 21.73 2.32 -1.90
C GLN A 265 21.00 3.22 -0.89
N THR A 266 20.96 4.52 -1.14
CA THR A 266 20.29 5.50 -0.28
C THR A 266 18.78 5.25 -0.20
N ALA A 267 18.10 5.06 -1.35
CA ALA A 267 16.66 4.80 -1.38
C ALA A 267 16.32 3.47 -0.68
N ARG A 268 17.10 2.42 -0.94
CA ARG A 268 16.93 1.12 -0.27
C ARG A 268 17.09 1.24 1.23
N ALA A 269 18.19 1.85 1.70
CA ALA A 269 18.46 1.99 3.13
C ALA A 269 17.38 2.82 3.83
N ALA A 270 16.84 3.87 3.19
CA ALA A 270 15.76 4.68 3.75
C ALA A 270 14.47 3.89 3.92
N LEU A 271 14.11 3.03 2.96
CA LEU A 271 12.93 2.15 3.08
C LEU A 271 13.15 0.99 4.05
N GLU A 272 14.33 0.37 4.03
CA GLU A 272 14.69 -0.70 4.97
C GLU A 272 14.69 -0.23 6.43
N ALA A 273 15.01 1.03 6.70
CA ALA A 273 14.95 1.62 8.04
C ALA A 273 13.55 1.59 8.68
N ILE A 274 12.51 1.43 7.86
CA ILE A 274 11.11 1.30 8.30
C ILE A 274 10.54 -0.09 7.94
N ASP A 275 11.40 -1.09 7.75
CA ASP A 275 11.05 -2.46 7.35
C ASP A 275 10.21 -2.54 6.04
N ALA A 276 10.33 -1.52 5.15
CA ALA A 276 9.78 -1.54 3.81
C ALA A 276 10.83 -1.99 2.79
N GLU A 277 10.39 -2.45 1.64
CA GLU A 277 11.27 -2.91 0.57
C GLU A 277 11.14 -2.02 -0.67
N ALA A 278 12.29 -1.52 -1.17
CA ALA A 278 12.32 -0.86 -2.47
C ALA A 278 12.09 -1.89 -3.59
N VAL A 279 10.97 -1.77 -4.27
CA VAL A 279 10.57 -2.69 -5.36
C VAL A 279 10.11 -1.89 -6.56
N THR A 280 10.67 -2.19 -7.73
CA THR A 280 10.23 -1.57 -8.99
C THR A 280 9.63 -2.61 -9.92
N SER A 281 8.59 -2.23 -10.65
CA SER A 281 7.98 -3.08 -11.66
C SER A 281 8.95 -3.29 -12.83
N VAL A 282 8.88 -4.45 -13.49
CA VAL A 282 9.71 -4.75 -14.67
C VAL A 282 9.38 -3.85 -15.86
N SER A 283 8.15 -3.35 -15.92
CA SER A 283 7.68 -2.36 -16.90
C SER A 283 6.40 -1.67 -16.43
N PRO A 284 6.03 -0.52 -17.02
CA PRO A 284 4.72 0.12 -16.78
C PRO A 284 3.55 -0.82 -17.10
N ALA A 285 3.65 -1.60 -18.16
CA ALA A 285 2.62 -2.57 -18.56
C ALA A 285 2.44 -3.70 -17.52
N ALA A 286 3.53 -4.21 -16.96
CA ALA A 286 3.46 -5.21 -15.90
C ALA A 286 2.78 -4.68 -14.65
N PHE A 287 3.04 -3.42 -14.28
CA PHE A 287 2.38 -2.77 -13.15
C PHE A 287 0.88 -2.54 -13.42
N ALA A 288 0.53 -2.12 -14.64
CA ALA A 288 -0.86 -1.99 -15.04
C ALA A 288 -1.63 -3.32 -14.95
N LEU A 289 -1.02 -4.43 -15.42
CA LEU A 289 -1.62 -5.76 -15.31
C LEU A 289 -1.80 -6.22 -13.86
N GLN A 290 -0.82 -5.94 -12.98
CA GLN A 290 -0.97 -6.22 -11.55
C GLN A 290 -2.19 -5.48 -10.97
N ILE A 291 -2.31 -4.17 -11.22
CA ILE A 291 -3.44 -3.37 -10.73
C ILE A 291 -4.78 -3.88 -11.25
N GLN A 292 -4.86 -4.24 -12.55
CA GLN A 292 -6.08 -4.80 -13.15
C GLN A 292 -6.47 -6.15 -12.50
N ALA A 293 -5.51 -7.02 -12.24
CA ALA A 293 -5.75 -8.30 -11.56
C ALA A 293 -6.25 -8.08 -10.12
N GLU A 294 -5.67 -7.12 -9.41
CA GLU A 294 -6.13 -6.72 -8.07
C GLU A 294 -7.55 -6.16 -8.12
N MET A 295 -7.84 -5.23 -9.04
CA MET A 295 -9.20 -4.67 -9.21
C MET A 295 -10.23 -5.77 -9.48
N ALA A 296 -9.91 -6.77 -10.33
CA ALA A 296 -10.78 -7.90 -10.58
C ALA A 296 -11.03 -8.74 -9.31
N ARG A 297 -10.00 -8.93 -8.48
CA ARG A 297 -10.14 -9.60 -7.18
C ARG A 297 -11.07 -8.81 -6.25
N TRP A 298 -10.87 -7.49 -6.12
CA TRP A 298 -11.72 -6.65 -5.26
C TRP A 298 -13.17 -6.61 -5.76
N GLU A 299 -13.40 -6.55 -7.06
CA GLU A 299 -14.75 -6.59 -7.64
C GLU A 299 -15.46 -7.91 -7.29
N SER A 300 -14.77 -9.05 -7.35
CA SER A 300 -15.34 -10.35 -6.97
C SER A 300 -15.72 -10.45 -5.49
N MET A 301 -15.10 -9.66 -4.61
CA MET A 301 -15.34 -9.65 -3.17
C MET A 301 -16.22 -8.48 -2.71
N LYS A 302 -16.52 -7.53 -3.59
CA LYS A 302 -17.23 -6.29 -3.24
C LYS A 302 -18.53 -6.53 -2.48
N ALA A 303 -19.36 -7.46 -2.95
CA ALA A 303 -20.63 -7.77 -2.29
C ALA A 303 -20.43 -8.29 -0.86
N GLN A 304 -19.41 -9.13 -0.63
CA GLN A 304 -19.07 -9.66 0.70
C GLN A 304 -18.56 -8.55 1.62
N ILE A 305 -17.69 -7.67 1.10
CA ILE A 305 -17.16 -6.52 1.84
C ILE A 305 -18.31 -5.61 2.28
N LEU A 306 -19.22 -5.27 1.36
CA LEU A 306 -20.34 -4.38 1.67
C LEU A 306 -21.36 -5.00 2.65
N ALA A 307 -21.43 -6.32 2.74
CA ALA A 307 -22.31 -7.05 3.65
C ALA A 307 -21.67 -7.35 5.02
N LEU A 308 -20.44 -6.89 5.30
CA LEU A 308 -19.77 -7.15 6.57
C LEU A 308 -20.56 -6.62 7.76
N PRO A 309 -20.77 -7.44 8.80
CA PRO A 309 -21.28 -6.97 10.08
C PRO A 309 -20.39 -5.90 10.69
N ARG A 310 -21.01 -4.95 11.39
CA ARG A 310 -20.31 -3.91 12.16
C ARG A 310 -20.32 -4.21 13.64
N VAL A 311 -19.26 -3.86 14.34
CA VAL A 311 -19.10 -3.98 15.80
C VAL A 311 -18.54 -2.71 16.40
#